data_d1aa3c65795a652133aaaa24f73911dc
#
_entry.id   d1aa3c65795a652133aaaa24f73911dc
#
_cell.length_a   1.000
_cell.length_b   1.000
_cell.length_c   1.000
_cell.angle_alpha   90.00
_cell.angle_beta   90.00
_cell.angle_gamma   90.00
#
_symmetry.space_group_name_H-M   'P 1'
#
loop_
_entity.id
_entity.type
_entity.pdbx_description
1 polymer ?
#
loop_
_entity_poly.entity_id
_entity_poly.type
_entity_poly.pdbx_seq_one_letter_code
_entity_poly.pdbx_strand_id
1 'polypeptide(L)'
;MKRGKDTLEIALNKQSDSLYHMEVAVNGTLHSRWPLVYPVYRFDYGNIRGDGQTDIAVGVIKPTRFDLKADKRLFLFRITDDYYIRPLWLGSRVAQPLVDFRLTDKEEKGYIRTVEKEKSGNYLVATYRWKGFGLEFIAYVEREITLSEARKLLHNK
;
A
#
# COMPACT_ATOMS: atom_id res chain seq x y z
N MET A 1 2.71 14.50 -10.79
CA MET A 1 4.10 14.42 -10.27
C MET A 1 5.07 14.45 -11.44
N LYS A 2 6.32 14.77 -11.14
CA LYS A 2 7.33 14.87 -12.21
C LYS A 2 8.42 13.82 -12.08
N ARG A 3 8.84 13.28 -13.21
CA ARG A 3 10.00 12.40 -13.31
C ARG A 3 10.87 12.92 -14.47
N GLY A 4 11.97 13.58 -14.14
CA GLY A 4 12.76 14.28 -15.16
C GLY A 4 11.93 15.35 -15.86
N LYS A 5 11.82 15.27 -17.18
CA LYS A 5 11.01 16.19 -18.01
C LYS A 5 9.55 15.77 -18.11
N ASP A 6 9.22 14.56 -17.67
CA ASP A 6 7.89 13.98 -17.85
C ASP A 6 7.00 14.27 -16.66
N THR A 7 5.70 14.45 -16.94
CA THR A 7 4.66 14.54 -15.94
C THR A 7 3.92 13.22 -15.87
N LEU A 8 3.92 12.59 -14.69
CA LEU A 8 3.22 11.33 -14.45
C LEU A 8 1.92 11.57 -13.71
N GLU A 9 0.88 10.86 -14.13
CA GLU A 9 -0.38 10.78 -13.41
C GLU A 9 -0.64 9.32 -13.07
N ILE A 10 -0.87 9.05 -11.79
CA ILE A 10 -1.17 7.73 -11.28
C ILE A 10 -2.63 7.73 -10.87
N ALA A 11 -3.39 6.76 -11.39
CA ALA A 11 -4.82 6.67 -11.13
C ALA A 11 -5.24 5.23 -10.87
N LEU A 12 -6.36 5.11 -10.15
CA LEU A 12 -7.05 3.85 -9.95
C LEU A 12 -8.44 3.99 -10.55
N ASN A 13 -8.75 3.16 -11.55
CA ASN A 13 -10.05 3.16 -12.21
C ASN A 13 -10.83 1.91 -11.85
N LYS A 14 -11.99 2.12 -11.24
CA LYS A 14 -12.89 1.03 -10.87
C LYS A 14 -13.71 0.61 -12.07
N GLN A 15 -13.64 -0.66 -12.43
CA GLN A 15 -14.47 -1.25 -13.48
C GLN A 15 -15.69 -1.96 -12.87
N SER A 16 -15.49 -2.67 -11.76
CA SER A 16 -16.50 -3.33 -10.97
C SER A 16 -16.03 -3.46 -9.53
N ASP A 17 -16.82 -4.05 -8.64
CA ASP A 17 -16.41 -4.23 -7.25
C ASP A 17 -15.20 -5.16 -7.09
N SER A 18 -14.91 -5.98 -8.09
CA SER A 18 -13.79 -6.94 -8.07
C SER A 18 -12.82 -6.76 -9.22
N LEU A 19 -12.88 -5.65 -9.94
CA LEU A 19 -11.93 -5.34 -11.02
C LEU A 19 -11.63 -3.85 -11.04
N TYR A 20 -10.35 -3.54 -10.85
CA TYR A 20 -9.81 -2.20 -10.93
C TYR A 20 -8.62 -2.19 -11.87
N HIS A 21 -8.34 -1.04 -12.46
CA HIS A 21 -7.10 -0.84 -13.22
C HIS A 21 -6.27 0.25 -12.55
N MET A 22 -5.03 -0.08 -12.22
CA MET A 22 -4.02 0.93 -11.90
C MET A 22 -3.47 1.44 -13.22
N GLU A 23 -3.35 2.76 -13.36
CA GLU A 23 -2.93 3.38 -14.61
C GLU A 23 -1.86 4.41 -14.37
N VAL A 24 -0.89 4.45 -15.27
CA VAL A 24 0.13 5.49 -15.33
C VAL A 24 -0.01 6.20 -16.67
N ALA A 25 -0.29 7.49 -16.64
CA ALA A 25 -0.28 8.36 -17.81
C ALA A 25 1.00 9.19 -17.79
N VAL A 26 1.60 9.36 -18.95
CA VAL A 26 2.81 10.16 -19.15
C VAL A 26 2.48 11.31 -20.08
N ASN A 27 2.65 12.54 -19.59
CA ASN A 27 2.34 13.75 -20.36
C ASN A 27 0.91 13.73 -20.93
N GLY A 28 -0.04 13.22 -20.15
CA GLY A 28 -1.45 13.19 -20.52
C GLY A 28 -1.88 11.98 -21.35
N THR A 29 -0.98 11.06 -21.67
CA THR A 29 -1.29 9.88 -22.48
C THR A 29 -1.13 8.62 -21.62
N LEU A 30 -2.14 7.75 -21.64
CA LEU A 30 -2.08 6.48 -20.94
C LEU A 30 -0.91 5.66 -21.47
N HIS A 31 -0.02 5.24 -20.56
CA HIS A 31 1.20 4.51 -20.91
C HIS A 31 1.18 3.08 -20.41
N SER A 32 0.72 2.85 -19.18
CA SER A 32 0.76 1.55 -18.52
C SER A 32 -0.49 1.31 -17.71
N ARG A 33 -0.95 0.06 -17.72
CA ARG A 33 -2.12 -0.37 -16.97
C ARG A 33 -1.84 -1.73 -16.33
N TRP A 34 -2.29 -1.89 -15.08
CA TRP A 34 -2.20 -3.16 -14.37
C TRP A 34 -3.56 -3.52 -13.77
N PRO A 35 -4.12 -4.69 -14.10
CA PRO A 35 -5.41 -5.09 -13.55
C PRO A 35 -5.27 -5.61 -12.12
N LEU A 36 -6.22 -5.21 -11.27
CA LEU A 36 -6.39 -5.74 -9.93
C LEU A 36 -7.73 -6.44 -9.88
N VAL A 37 -7.71 -7.76 -9.75
CA VAL A 37 -8.93 -8.61 -9.83
C VAL A 37 -9.54 -8.86 -8.45
N TYR A 38 -9.44 -7.88 -7.56
CA TYR A 38 -9.93 -7.94 -6.18
C TYR A 38 -10.57 -6.62 -5.79
N PRO A 39 -11.48 -6.61 -4.81
CA PRO A 39 -11.92 -5.35 -4.21
C PRO A 39 -10.74 -4.58 -3.63
N VAL A 40 -10.72 -3.27 -3.83
CA VAL A 40 -9.67 -2.37 -3.33
C VAL A 40 -10.25 -1.51 -2.20
N TYR A 41 -9.58 -1.49 -1.06
CA TYR A 41 -10.00 -0.67 0.08
C TYR A 41 -9.10 0.55 0.32
N ARG A 42 -7.89 0.54 -0.24
CA ARG A 42 -6.96 1.68 -0.11
C ARG A 42 -6.03 1.73 -1.31
N PHE A 43 -5.77 2.94 -1.79
CA PHE A 43 -4.81 3.19 -2.87
C PHE A 43 -3.97 4.41 -2.50
N ASP A 44 -2.65 4.27 -2.53
CA ASP A 44 -1.73 5.33 -2.21
C ASP A 44 -0.46 5.18 -3.03
N TYR A 45 0.33 6.23 -3.13
CA TYR A 45 1.61 6.17 -3.82
C TYR A 45 2.58 7.16 -3.19
N GLY A 46 3.87 6.82 -3.24
CA GLY A 46 4.91 7.64 -2.63
C GLY A 46 6.27 6.97 -2.74
N ASN A 47 7.25 7.54 -2.06
CA ASN A 47 8.63 7.04 -2.06
C ASN A 47 8.79 5.90 -1.05
N ILE A 48 8.29 4.70 -1.39
CA ILE A 48 8.29 3.55 -0.47
C ILE A 48 9.70 3.01 -0.26
N ARG A 49 10.47 2.87 -1.36
CA ARG A 49 11.82 2.29 -1.30
C ARG A 49 12.89 3.27 -0.87
N GLY A 50 12.58 4.55 -0.78
CA GLY A 50 13.54 5.58 -0.37
C GLY A 50 14.55 5.95 -1.45
N ASP A 51 14.29 5.62 -2.71
CA ASP A 51 15.17 5.91 -3.84
C ASP A 51 14.78 7.19 -4.61
N GLY A 52 13.79 7.93 -4.09
CA GLY A 52 13.28 9.14 -4.73
C GLY A 52 12.27 8.88 -5.84
N GLN A 53 12.03 7.62 -6.19
CA GLN A 53 11.03 7.25 -7.19
C GLN A 53 9.69 6.99 -6.51
N THR A 54 8.62 7.07 -7.31
CA THR A 54 7.28 6.81 -6.79
C THR A 54 6.93 5.34 -6.97
N ASP A 55 6.47 4.72 -5.88
CA ASP A 55 5.93 3.38 -5.85
C ASP A 55 4.45 3.44 -5.48
N ILE A 56 3.72 2.36 -5.71
CA ILE A 56 2.28 2.28 -5.44
C ILE A 56 2.05 1.29 -4.29
N ALA A 57 1.20 1.67 -3.34
CA ALA A 57 0.70 0.79 -2.29
C ALA A 57 -0.80 0.65 -2.46
N VAL A 58 -1.28 -0.58 -2.61
CA VAL A 58 -2.70 -0.82 -2.78
C VAL A 58 -3.17 -1.91 -1.83
N GLY A 59 -4.28 -1.62 -1.15
CA GLY A 59 -4.94 -2.56 -0.27
C GLY A 59 -6.05 -3.29 -1.00
N VAL A 60 -5.98 -4.61 -0.99
CA VAL A 60 -6.97 -5.47 -1.64
C VAL A 60 -7.57 -6.45 -0.65
N ILE A 61 -8.73 -6.97 -0.97
CA ILE A 61 -9.38 -8.03 -0.20
C ILE A 61 -9.26 -9.32 -1.01
N LYS A 62 -8.41 -10.22 -0.54
CA LYS A 62 -8.03 -11.42 -1.29
C LYS A 62 -7.99 -12.65 -0.39
N PRO A 63 -8.68 -13.76 -0.75
CA PRO A 63 -8.45 -15.04 -0.09
C PRO A 63 -7.08 -15.60 -0.48
N THR A 64 -6.50 -16.42 0.39
CA THR A 64 -5.34 -17.23 0.05
C THR A 64 -5.78 -18.68 -0.15
N ARG A 65 -4.93 -19.50 -0.77
CA ARG A 65 -5.23 -20.92 -0.94
C ARG A 65 -5.25 -21.70 0.38
N PHE A 66 -4.64 -21.16 1.41
CA PHE A 66 -4.61 -21.75 2.76
C PHE A 66 -5.69 -21.18 3.67
N ASP A 67 -6.26 -20.04 3.30
CA ASP A 67 -7.33 -19.39 4.01
C ASP A 67 -8.34 -18.88 2.98
N LEU A 68 -9.44 -19.59 2.84
CA LEU A 68 -10.48 -19.23 1.87
C LEU A 68 -11.26 -17.99 2.28
N LYS A 69 -11.04 -17.52 3.51
CA LYS A 69 -11.62 -16.27 3.98
C LYS A 69 -10.90 -15.10 3.34
N ALA A 70 -11.67 -14.21 2.72
CA ALA A 70 -11.13 -13.02 2.10
C ALA A 70 -10.61 -12.05 3.16
N ASP A 71 -9.29 -11.84 3.21
CA ASP A 71 -8.63 -10.93 4.14
C ASP A 71 -8.02 -9.75 3.41
N LYS A 72 -7.83 -8.67 4.17
CA LYS A 72 -7.15 -7.47 3.66
C LYS A 72 -5.66 -7.76 3.48
N ARG A 73 -5.16 -7.40 2.31
CA ARG A 73 -3.76 -7.57 1.94
C ARG A 73 -3.19 -6.24 1.46
N LEU A 74 -1.90 -6.08 1.61
CA LEU A 74 -1.15 -4.93 1.10
C LEU A 74 -0.28 -5.41 -0.05
N PHE A 75 -0.45 -4.80 -1.22
CA PHE A 75 0.39 -5.03 -2.40
C PHE A 75 1.21 -3.79 -2.69
N LEU A 76 2.47 -4.00 -3.04
CA LEU A 76 3.36 -2.92 -3.48
C LEU A 76 3.74 -3.14 -4.93
N PHE A 77 3.75 -2.05 -5.68
CA PHE A 77 4.16 -2.02 -7.09
C PHE A 77 5.17 -0.91 -7.29
N ARG A 78 6.04 -1.09 -8.25
CA ARG A 78 6.96 -0.05 -8.68
C ARG A 78 6.57 0.44 -10.07
N ILE A 79 7.01 1.64 -10.39
CA ILE A 79 6.93 2.18 -11.74
C ILE A 79 8.35 2.16 -12.28
N THR A 80 8.56 1.42 -13.37
CA THR A 80 9.89 1.26 -13.96
C THR A 80 10.38 2.56 -14.61
N ASP A 81 11.65 2.59 -15.04
CA ASP A 81 12.20 3.76 -15.73
C ASP A 81 11.48 4.03 -17.06
N ASP A 82 10.89 3.00 -17.69
CA ASP A 82 10.08 3.12 -18.89
C ASP A 82 8.60 3.34 -18.57
N TYR A 83 8.26 3.63 -17.32
CA TYR A 83 6.90 3.97 -16.87
C TYR A 83 5.89 2.81 -16.89
N TYR A 84 6.37 1.57 -16.76
CA TYR A 84 5.52 0.39 -16.61
C TYR A 84 5.29 0.06 -15.14
N ILE A 85 4.08 -0.40 -14.81
CA ILE A 85 3.76 -0.88 -13.48
C ILE A 85 4.25 -2.33 -13.38
N ARG A 86 5.00 -2.64 -12.31
CA ARG A 86 5.50 -3.99 -12.06
C ARG A 86 5.35 -4.33 -10.57
N PRO A 87 5.01 -5.59 -10.22
CA PRO A 87 4.95 -5.99 -8.82
C PRO A 87 6.29 -5.79 -8.12
N LEU A 88 6.25 -5.24 -6.91
CA LEU A 88 7.37 -5.12 -6.01
C LEU A 88 7.23 -6.14 -4.87
N TRP A 89 6.04 -6.23 -4.26
CA TRP A 89 5.74 -7.17 -3.21
C TRP A 89 4.23 -7.40 -3.15
N LEU A 90 3.80 -8.65 -3.35
CA LEU A 90 2.40 -9.02 -3.32
C LEU A 90 2.07 -9.65 -1.97
N GLY A 91 2.30 -8.88 -0.95
CA GLY A 91 2.22 -9.09 0.47
C GLY A 91 1.58 -10.34 1.00
N SER A 92 2.38 -11.12 1.68
CA SER A 92 1.87 -12.25 2.42
C SER A 92 1.24 -11.82 3.74
N ARG A 93 2.01 -11.15 4.60
CA ARG A 93 1.54 -10.71 5.91
C ARG A 93 2.36 -9.56 6.47
N VAL A 94 1.69 -8.71 7.26
CA VAL A 94 2.29 -7.96 8.35
C VAL A 94 2.20 -8.80 9.64
N ALA A 95 2.65 -8.29 10.78
CA ALA A 95 2.75 -9.09 12.01
C ALA A 95 1.42 -9.68 12.48
N GLN A 96 0.32 -8.92 12.35
CA GLN A 96 -1.03 -9.33 12.74
C GLN A 96 -1.99 -9.07 11.57
N PRO A 97 -3.24 -9.58 11.62
CA PRO A 97 -4.21 -9.32 10.56
C PRO A 97 -4.39 -7.83 10.27
N LEU A 98 -4.17 -7.45 9.02
CA LEU A 98 -4.21 -6.07 8.58
C LEU A 98 -5.64 -5.54 8.49
N VAL A 99 -5.85 -4.33 9.01
CA VAL A 99 -7.13 -3.64 8.94
C VAL A 99 -7.05 -2.49 7.93
N ASP A 100 -5.99 -1.69 8.01
CA ASP A 100 -5.77 -0.54 7.14
C ASP A 100 -4.30 -0.14 7.16
N PHE A 101 -3.90 0.72 6.25
CA PHE A 101 -2.55 1.26 6.21
C PHE A 101 -2.55 2.63 5.54
N ARG A 102 -1.44 3.33 5.68
CA ARG A 102 -1.15 4.51 4.85
C ARG A 102 0.35 4.71 4.74
N LEU A 103 0.77 5.43 3.71
CA LEU A 103 2.14 5.90 3.57
C LEU A 103 2.33 7.16 4.38
N THR A 104 3.51 7.31 4.98
CA THR A 104 3.87 8.52 5.70
C THR A 104 4.89 9.30 4.89
N ASP A 105 4.65 10.61 4.71
CA ASP A 105 5.48 11.48 3.88
C ASP A 105 6.58 12.20 4.67
N LYS A 106 6.83 11.77 5.90
CA LYS A 106 7.61 12.59 6.84
C LYS A 106 9.11 12.56 6.64
N GLU A 107 9.62 11.67 5.81
CA GLU A 107 11.08 11.50 5.64
C GLU A 107 11.38 11.11 4.20
N GLU A 108 12.67 11.22 3.82
CA GLU A 108 13.16 10.82 2.50
C GLU A 108 12.84 9.35 2.17
N LYS A 109 12.68 8.52 3.21
CA LYS A 109 12.19 7.15 3.06
C LYS A 109 10.77 7.09 3.55
N GLY A 110 9.86 6.68 2.70
CA GLY A 110 8.48 6.47 3.08
C GLY A 110 8.35 5.29 4.03
N TYR A 111 7.68 5.52 5.15
CA TYR A 111 7.28 4.45 6.04
C TYR A 111 5.84 4.05 5.73
N ILE A 112 5.52 2.80 6.02
CA ILE A 112 4.15 2.31 5.95
C ILE A 112 3.65 2.18 7.37
N ARG A 113 2.59 2.89 7.69
CA ARG A 113 1.92 2.78 8.98
C ARG A 113 0.70 1.89 8.80
N THR A 114 0.53 0.92 9.70
CA THR A 114 -0.56 -0.05 9.63
C THR A 114 -1.46 0.04 10.85
N VAL A 115 -2.72 -0.36 10.66
CA VAL A 115 -3.62 -0.75 11.74
C VAL A 115 -3.80 -2.26 11.64
N GLU A 116 -3.55 -2.97 12.73
CA GLU A 116 -3.62 -4.43 12.79
C GLU A 116 -4.48 -4.86 13.97
N LYS A 117 -5.14 -6.01 13.85
CA LYS A 117 -5.96 -6.55 14.93
C LYS A 117 -5.14 -7.51 15.78
N GLU A 118 -5.06 -7.26 17.07
CA GLU A 118 -4.37 -8.13 18.02
C GLU A 118 -5.22 -9.35 18.42
N LYS A 119 -4.55 -10.38 18.93
CA LYS A 119 -5.23 -11.61 19.39
C LYS A 119 -6.23 -11.34 20.54
N SER A 120 -5.98 -10.30 21.33
CA SER A 120 -6.86 -9.85 22.39
C SER A 120 -8.19 -9.29 21.89
N GLY A 121 -8.30 -8.98 20.60
CA GLY A 121 -9.45 -8.30 20.01
C GLY A 121 -9.28 -6.78 19.95
N ASN A 122 -8.26 -6.24 20.60
CA ASN A 122 -7.87 -4.84 20.47
C ASN A 122 -7.05 -4.63 19.19
N TYR A 123 -6.59 -3.41 18.99
CA TYR A 123 -5.88 -3.03 17.77
C TYR A 123 -4.53 -2.43 18.12
N LEU A 124 -3.64 -2.42 17.15
CA LEU A 124 -2.34 -1.77 17.25
C LEU A 124 -2.10 -0.92 16.01
N VAL A 125 -1.19 0.03 16.14
CA VAL A 125 -0.65 0.80 15.04
C VAL A 125 0.86 0.54 15.01
N ALA A 126 1.36 0.13 13.87
CA ALA A 126 2.77 -0.22 13.68
C ALA A 126 3.35 0.53 12.49
N THR A 127 4.68 0.61 12.47
CA THR A 127 5.43 1.24 11.39
C THR A 127 6.35 0.20 10.76
N TYR A 128 6.33 0.14 9.44
CA TYR A 128 7.17 -0.72 8.62
C TYR A 128 7.94 0.13 7.60
N ARG A 129 9.04 -0.43 7.10
CA ARG A 129 9.76 0.14 5.95
C ARG A 129 10.14 -0.94 4.97
N TRP A 130 10.37 -0.54 3.74
CA TRP A 130 10.87 -1.46 2.72
C TRP A 130 12.33 -1.83 2.99
N LYS A 131 12.62 -3.13 2.89
CA LYS A 131 13.99 -3.63 3.04
C LYS A 131 14.29 -4.69 1.98
N GLY A 132 14.64 -4.23 0.78
CA GLY A 132 15.10 -5.08 -0.31
C GLY A 132 14.04 -5.94 -0.97
N PHE A 133 13.41 -6.84 -0.24
CA PHE A 133 12.42 -7.80 -0.76
C PHE A 133 11.23 -8.03 0.17
N GLY A 134 10.97 -7.11 1.06
CA GLY A 134 9.82 -7.19 1.96
C GLY A 134 9.78 -6.01 2.90
N LEU A 135 8.81 -6.04 3.80
CA LEU A 135 8.64 -5.02 4.81
C LEU A 135 9.31 -5.44 6.10
N GLU A 136 10.08 -4.54 6.68
CA GLU A 136 10.71 -4.70 7.98
C GLU A 136 9.89 -3.95 9.03
N PHE A 137 9.54 -4.64 10.11
CA PHE A 137 8.93 -4.02 11.27
C PHE A 137 9.93 -3.06 11.92
N ILE A 138 9.48 -1.83 12.20
CA ILE A 138 10.32 -0.82 12.85
C ILE A 138 9.91 -0.66 14.31
N ALA A 139 8.64 -0.34 14.57
CA ALA A 139 8.16 -0.05 15.91
C ALA A 139 6.65 -0.09 15.99
N TYR A 140 6.13 -0.31 17.19
CA TYR A 140 4.75 0.01 17.48
C TYR A 140 4.61 1.51 17.72
N VAL A 141 3.56 2.11 17.16
CA VAL A 141 3.15 3.47 17.51
C VAL A 141 2.33 3.40 18.80
N GLU A 142 1.39 2.45 18.85
CA GLU A 142 0.58 2.18 20.03
C GLU A 142 0.04 0.76 19.95
N ARG A 143 -0.29 0.18 21.12
CA ARG A 143 -0.85 -1.17 21.21
C ARG A 143 -2.05 -1.21 22.14
N GLU A 144 -2.84 -2.28 22.03
CA GLU A 144 -3.98 -2.55 22.93
C GLU A 144 -4.96 -1.37 23.00
N ILE A 145 -5.29 -0.80 21.84
CA ILE A 145 -6.17 0.35 21.71
C ILE A 145 -7.43 -0.02 20.93
N THR A 146 -8.42 0.86 20.96
CA THR A 146 -9.64 0.67 20.20
C THR A 146 -9.42 0.94 18.71
N LEU A 147 -10.29 0.43 17.85
CA LEU A 147 -10.24 0.71 16.42
C LEU A 147 -10.33 2.21 16.13
N SER A 148 -11.18 2.92 16.86
CA SER A 148 -11.32 4.37 16.70
C SER A 148 -10.01 5.10 17.00
N GLU A 149 -9.34 4.74 18.11
CA GLU A 149 -8.03 5.31 18.46
C GLU A 149 -6.97 4.96 17.42
N ALA A 150 -6.95 3.72 16.95
CA ALA A 150 -6.01 3.26 15.94
C ALA A 150 -6.17 4.05 14.63
N ARG A 151 -7.40 4.28 14.20
CA ARG A 151 -7.67 5.06 12.97
C ARG A 151 -7.23 6.52 13.11
N LYS A 152 -7.38 7.11 14.28
CA LYS A 152 -6.87 8.47 14.54
C LYS A 152 -5.36 8.50 14.42
N LEU A 153 -4.67 7.54 15.01
CA LEU A 153 -3.21 7.45 14.94
C LEU A 153 -2.72 7.17 13.51
N LEU A 154 -3.47 6.40 12.75
CA LEU A 154 -3.13 6.12 11.35
C LEU A 154 -3.03 7.41 10.53
N HIS A 155 -3.90 8.37 10.81
CA HIS A 155 -3.98 9.62 10.05
C HIS A 155 -3.22 10.79 10.70
N ASN A 156 -2.62 10.59 11.85
CA ASN A 156 -1.77 11.60 12.45
C ASN A 156 -0.43 11.70 11.71
N LYS A 157 -0.01 12.93 11.48
CA LYS A 157 1.30 13.21 10.89
C LYS A 157 2.43 13.06 11.90
#